data_eea11e27a7fcd5a1ae374d5e2a4627bf
#
_entry.id   eea11e27a7fcd5a1ae374d5e2a4627bf
#
_cell.length_a   1.000
_cell.length_b   1.000
_cell.length_c   1.000
_cell.angle_alpha   90.00
_cell.angle_beta   90.00
_cell.angle_gamma   90.00
#
_symmetry.space_group_name_H-M   'P 1'
#
loop_
_entity.id
_entity.type
_entity.pdbx_description
1 polymer ?
#
loop_
_entity_poly.entity_id
_entity_poly.type
_entity_poly.pdbx_seq_one_letter_code
_entity_poly.pdbx_strand_id
1 'polypeptide(L)'
;MKRYVDERFIPIATQQLYQDLATRSFPGVIFYMAVWAALILPKAEYFFAEPRIHTTLILTAIISASAITRLLCIYTFRIQFKNHNTCNGNILLLGVIISSLAWGLCSAQLIMTASFQDAIASTMIAGAGLCAGGLASLAPSRRFLICFLVPMLIPSSIAILLVGHPFSASYAALSGLLLCGLYGISGIQRREYFNALESQYELEEKSDQLAELNTLDPLTGLKNKRFFDEKMTDEFNRAIRDNSPISLILIDLDHFKKVNDLHGHLVGDECLKEMSRALKAKFNRAIDTLARVGGEEFAVLLPTIHQDQAMALADKLRKQIEQISISCEDCDVSLTASLGVSTLYPSEESSAQELFKRADLALYEAKRLGRNQVARAPATDDYSGVTGRSTSSC
;
A
#
# COMPACT_ATOMS: atom_id res chain seq x y z
N MET A 1 10.33 -1.22 -20.76
CA MET A 1 9.33 -1.78 -19.87
C MET A 1 8.62 -2.96 -20.49
N LYS A 2 7.95 -2.85 -21.63
CA LYS A 2 7.31 -3.97 -22.39
C LYS A 2 8.15 -5.25 -22.60
N ARG A 3 9.47 -5.22 -22.37
CA ARG A 3 10.38 -6.37 -22.51
C ARG A 3 10.60 -7.12 -21.19
N TYR A 4 10.16 -6.56 -20.06
CA TYR A 4 10.48 -7.04 -18.71
C TYR A 4 9.27 -7.20 -17.80
N VAL A 5 8.10 -6.72 -18.20
CA VAL A 5 6.87 -6.75 -17.40
C VAL A 5 5.71 -7.09 -18.30
N ASP A 6 4.84 -7.97 -17.83
CA ASP A 6 3.57 -8.31 -18.52
C ASP A 6 2.79 -7.03 -18.83
N GLU A 7 2.17 -6.96 -20.00
CA GLU A 7 1.43 -5.78 -20.45
C GLU A 7 0.34 -5.33 -19.48
N ARG A 8 -0.24 -6.24 -18.73
CA ARG A 8 -1.25 -5.98 -17.69
C ARG A 8 -0.72 -5.08 -16.57
N PHE A 9 0.55 -5.23 -16.19
CA PHE A 9 1.17 -4.50 -15.07
C PHE A 9 1.92 -3.23 -15.49
N ILE A 10 2.02 -2.94 -16.80
CA ILE A 10 2.78 -1.78 -17.29
C ILE A 10 2.33 -0.45 -16.67
N PRO A 11 1.03 -0.13 -16.56
CA PRO A 11 0.59 1.14 -15.96
C PRO A 11 1.04 1.27 -14.50
N ILE A 12 0.83 0.22 -13.71
CA ILE A 12 1.18 0.17 -12.28
C ILE A 12 2.70 0.24 -12.12
N ALA A 13 3.45 -0.57 -12.89
CA ALA A 13 4.91 -0.57 -12.88
C ALA A 13 5.51 0.78 -13.30
N THR A 14 4.83 1.54 -14.18
CA THR A 14 5.27 2.88 -14.56
C THR A 14 5.11 3.88 -13.41
N GLN A 15 4.01 3.83 -12.70
CA GLN A 15 3.77 4.68 -11.53
C GLN A 15 4.75 4.36 -10.40
N GLN A 16 4.93 3.08 -10.10
CA GLN A 16 5.89 2.62 -9.10
C GLN A 16 7.31 3.06 -9.43
N LEU A 17 7.73 2.95 -10.69
CA LEU A 17 9.04 3.42 -11.16
C LEU A 17 9.26 4.91 -10.83
N TYR A 18 8.29 5.78 -11.09
CA TYR A 18 8.44 7.21 -10.81
C TYR A 18 8.44 7.52 -9.30
N GLN A 19 7.68 6.79 -8.50
CA GLN A 19 7.73 6.91 -7.03
C GLN A 19 9.10 6.48 -6.49
N ASP A 20 9.62 5.37 -6.97
CA ASP A 20 10.93 4.86 -6.56
C ASP A 20 12.05 5.81 -6.98
N LEU A 21 11.98 6.37 -8.21
CA LEU A 21 12.92 7.39 -8.65
C LEU A 21 12.87 8.65 -7.79
N ALA A 22 11.69 9.12 -7.39
CA ALA A 22 11.54 10.26 -6.49
C ALA A 22 12.14 9.97 -5.10
N THR A 23 11.92 8.77 -4.57
CA THR A 23 12.43 8.36 -3.27
C THR A 23 13.94 8.20 -3.28
N ARG A 24 14.49 7.51 -4.29
CA ARG A 24 15.94 7.28 -4.46
C ARG A 24 16.72 8.55 -4.83
N SER A 25 16.06 9.53 -5.46
CA SER A 25 16.70 10.80 -5.85
C SER A 25 16.91 11.75 -4.67
N PHE A 26 16.15 11.62 -3.59
CA PHE A 26 16.24 12.52 -2.43
C PHE A 26 17.61 12.46 -1.71
N PRO A 27 18.13 11.27 -1.30
CA PRO A 27 19.48 11.18 -0.74
C PRO A 27 20.56 11.66 -1.71
N GLY A 28 20.34 11.49 -3.02
CA GLY A 28 21.26 11.97 -4.06
C GLY A 28 21.47 13.48 -4.05
N VAL A 29 20.48 14.29 -3.62
CA VAL A 29 20.64 15.75 -3.49
C VAL A 29 21.55 16.10 -2.32
N ILE A 30 21.41 15.41 -1.19
CA ILE A 30 22.26 15.59 -0.01
C ILE A 30 23.71 15.22 -0.36
N PHE A 31 23.89 14.08 -1.03
CA PHE A 31 25.20 13.60 -1.48
C PHE A 31 25.85 14.58 -2.47
N TYR A 32 25.08 15.17 -3.38
CA TYR A 32 25.51 16.18 -4.32
C TYR A 32 26.11 17.42 -3.62
N MET A 33 25.43 17.93 -2.59
CA MET A 33 25.93 19.05 -1.78
C MET A 33 27.13 18.65 -0.93
N ALA A 34 27.13 17.45 -0.37
CA ALA A 34 28.23 16.93 0.43
C ALA A 34 29.53 16.80 -0.40
N VAL A 35 29.42 16.32 -1.63
CA VAL A 35 30.57 16.20 -2.54
C VAL A 35 31.14 17.58 -2.92
N TRP A 36 30.27 18.58 -3.17
CA TRP A 36 30.71 19.95 -3.40
C TRP A 36 31.44 20.56 -2.17
N ALA A 37 30.87 20.35 -0.99
CA ALA A 37 31.49 20.78 0.26
C ALA A 37 32.86 20.08 0.50
N ALA A 38 32.92 18.75 0.25
CA ALA A 38 34.16 17.98 0.36
C ALA A 38 35.23 18.39 -0.65
N LEU A 39 34.85 18.95 -1.79
CA LEU A 39 35.78 19.51 -2.76
C LEU A 39 36.41 20.82 -2.26
N ILE A 40 35.64 21.69 -1.62
CA ILE A 40 36.03 23.06 -1.26
C ILE A 40 36.61 23.19 0.16
N LEU A 41 35.91 22.59 1.17
CA LEU A 41 36.22 22.82 2.59
C LEU A 41 37.64 22.38 3.01
N PRO A 42 38.18 21.23 2.56
CA PRO A 42 39.52 20.81 2.95
C PRO A 42 40.64 21.73 2.44
N LYS A 43 40.34 22.55 1.41
CA LYS A 43 41.24 23.51 0.80
C LYS A 43 40.66 24.93 0.82
N ALA A 44 39.96 25.30 1.88
CA ALA A 44 39.25 26.57 2.00
C ALA A 44 40.17 27.78 1.74
N GLU A 45 41.39 27.78 2.30
CA GLU A 45 42.36 28.81 2.06
C GLU A 45 42.72 28.98 0.58
N TYR A 46 42.74 27.88 -0.19
CA TYR A 46 42.97 27.91 -1.62
C TYR A 46 41.77 28.49 -2.39
N PHE A 47 40.56 28.04 -2.08
CA PHE A 47 39.35 28.43 -2.81
C PHE A 47 38.85 29.84 -2.47
N PHE A 48 39.07 30.31 -1.23
CA PHE A 48 38.62 31.63 -0.75
C PHE A 48 39.72 32.72 -0.75
N ALA A 49 40.89 32.44 -1.30
CA ALA A 49 41.91 33.46 -1.54
C ALA A 49 41.64 34.25 -2.85
N GLU A 50 42.10 35.49 -2.90
CA GLU A 50 42.09 36.26 -4.16
C GLU A 50 43.02 35.62 -5.21
N PRO A 51 42.67 35.57 -6.52
CA PRO A 51 41.44 36.13 -7.13
C PRO A 51 40.29 35.12 -7.22
N ARG A 52 40.34 33.95 -6.53
CA ARG A 52 39.41 32.80 -6.68
C ARG A 52 38.11 32.97 -5.94
N ILE A 53 38.06 33.80 -4.88
CA ILE A 53 36.91 33.91 -3.97
C ILE A 53 35.57 34.20 -4.69
N HIS A 54 35.57 35.17 -5.60
CA HIS A 54 34.35 35.56 -6.31
C HIS A 54 33.80 34.42 -7.18
N THR A 55 34.68 33.74 -7.92
CA THR A 55 34.30 32.58 -8.74
C THR A 55 33.78 31.45 -7.88
N THR A 56 34.44 31.11 -6.78
CA THR A 56 34.04 30.07 -5.84
C THR A 56 32.64 30.33 -5.26
N LEU A 57 32.37 31.57 -4.85
CA LEU A 57 31.06 31.96 -4.30
C LEU A 57 29.95 31.84 -5.34
N ILE A 58 30.19 32.29 -6.59
CA ILE A 58 29.23 32.18 -7.69
C ILE A 58 28.93 30.72 -8.00
N LEU A 59 29.94 29.86 -8.14
CA LEU A 59 29.76 28.44 -8.42
C LEU A 59 29.03 27.74 -7.28
N THR A 60 29.33 28.06 -6.02
CA THR A 60 28.64 27.53 -4.85
C THR A 60 27.15 27.93 -4.84
N ALA A 61 26.85 29.19 -5.22
CA ALA A 61 25.49 29.66 -5.34
C ALA A 61 24.70 28.88 -6.45
N ILE A 62 25.32 28.66 -7.62
CA ILE A 62 24.72 27.89 -8.72
C ILE A 62 24.43 26.44 -8.29
N ILE A 63 25.39 25.78 -7.66
CA ILE A 63 25.23 24.40 -7.17
C ILE A 63 24.11 24.31 -6.12
N SER A 64 24.08 25.24 -5.17
CA SER A 64 23.04 25.29 -4.13
C SER A 64 21.66 25.56 -4.72
N ALA A 65 21.55 26.52 -5.64
CA ALA A 65 20.27 26.79 -6.33
C ALA A 65 19.76 25.58 -7.13
N SER A 66 20.67 24.87 -7.82
CA SER A 66 20.30 23.66 -8.57
C SER A 66 19.84 22.52 -7.67
N ALA A 67 20.46 22.36 -6.50
CA ALA A 67 20.04 21.38 -5.48
C ALA A 67 18.65 21.70 -4.93
N ILE A 68 18.39 22.97 -4.58
CA ILE A 68 17.08 23.44 -4.14
C ILE A 68 16.01 23.20 -5.21
N THR A 69 16.32 23.53 -6.48
CA THR A 69 15.41 23.28 -7.60
C THR A 69 15.08 21.79 -7.72
N ARG A 70 16.05 20.90 -7.57
CA ARG A 70 15.82 19.45 -7.61
C ARG A 70 14.93 18.98 -6.44
N LEU A 71 15.14 19.51 -5.24
CA LEU A 71 14.27 19.24 -4.09
C LEU A 71 12.82 19.70 -4.33
N LEU A 72 12.65 20.91 -4.89
CA LEU A 72 11.32 21.42 -5.25
C LEU A 72 10.64 20.53 -6.30
N CYS A 73 11.36 20.06 -7.31
CA CYS A 73 10.84 19.12 -8.30
C CYS A 73 10.38 17.79 -7.68
N ILE A 74 11.14 17.23 -6.72
CA ILE A 74 10.77 16.03 -5.98
C ILE A 74 9.53 16.29 -5.11
N TYR A 75 9.48 17.42 -4.43
CA TYR A 75 8.35 17.79 -3.57
C TYR A 75 7.06 18.00 -4.35
N THR A 76 7.11 18.76 -5.46
CA THR A 76 5.97 19.01 -6.34
C THR A 76 5.45 17.69 -6.95
N PHE A 77 6.35 16.80 -7.38
CA PHE A 77 5.96 15.48 -7.87
C PHE A 77 5.21 14.69 -6.79
N ARG A 78 5.71 14.63 -5.54
CA ARG A 78 5.05 13.91 -4.45
C ARG A 78 3.64 14.46 -4.14
N ILE A 79 3.47 15.79 -4.17
CA ILE A 79 2.15 16.42 -3.98
C ILE A 79 1.20 16.04 -5.11
N GLN A 80 1.63 16.18 -6.36
CA GLN A 80 0.81 15.84 -7.52
C GLN A 80 0.42 14.36 -7.51
N PHE A 81 1.36 13.47 -7.16
CA PHE A 81 1.08 12.05 -7.07
C PHE A 81 0.05 11.72 -5.99
N LYS A 82 0.14 12.36 -4.81
CA LYS A 82 -0.83 12.19 -3.73
C LYS A 82 -2.24 12.62 -4.11
N ASN A 83 -2.34 13.69 -4.94
CA ASN A 83 -3.65 14.28 -5.27
C ASN A 83 -4.33 13.61 -6.48
N HIS A 84 -3.58 13.09 -7.43
CA HIS A 84 -4.12 12.63 -8.72
C HIS A 84 -3.83 11.19 -9.09
N ASN A 85 -3.08 10.45 -8.27
CA ASN A 85 -2.64 9.06 -8.52
C ASN A 85 -1.96 8.81 -9.89
N THR A 86 -1.85 9.83 -10.75
CA THR A 86 -1.22 9.76 -12.08
C THR A 86 -0.32 10.97 -12.26
N CYS A 87 1.00 10.78 -12.33
CA CYS A 87 1.94 11.85 -12.54
C CYS A 87 2.91 11.54 -13.68
N ASN A 88 3.20 12.57 -14.47
CA ASN A 88 4.24 12.51 -15.46
C ASN A 88 5.61 12.75 -14.78
N GLY A 89 6.55 11.80 -14.92
CA GLY A 89 7.91 11.91 -14.37
C GLY A 89 8.77 13.06 -14.96
N ASN A 90 8.23 13.88 -15.86
CA ASN A 90 8.98 14.96 -16.50
C ASN A 90 9.46 16.03 -15.50
N ILE A 91 8.70 16.30 -14.43
CA ILE A 91 9.12 17.24 -13.38
C ILE A 91 10.37 16.72 -12.66
N LEU A 92 10.39 15.42 -12.31
CA LEU A 92 11.58 14.80 -11.71
C LEU A 92 12.77 14.84 -12.66
N LEU A 93 12.54 14.56 -13.93
CA LEU A 93 13.57 14.59 -14.97
C LEU A 93 14.17 15.99 -15.12
N LEU A 94 13.35 17.04 -15.09
CA LEU A 94 13.80 18.42 -15.14
C LEU A 94 14.77 18.74 -13.98
N GLY A 95 14.42 18.36 -12.75
CA GLY A 95 15.29 18.53 -11.60
C GLY A 95 16.64 17.81 -11.73
N VAL A 96 16.64 16.61 -12.31
CA VAL A 96 17.85 15.84 -12.59
C VAL A 96 18.72 16.54 -13.63
N ILE A 97 18.15 17.00 -14.75
CA ILE A 97 18.88 17.70 -15.82
C ILE A 97 19.50 19.00 -15.29
N ILE A 98 18.76 19.82 -14.57
CA ILE A 98 19.24 21.10 -14.03
C ILE A 98 20.43 20.87 -13.09
N SER A 99 20.32 19.90 -12.17
CA SER A 99 21.41 19.65 -11.21
C SER A 99 22.66 19.06 -11.88
N SER A 100 22.51 18.13 -12.83
CA SER A 100 23.64 17.56 -13.54
C SER A 100 24.34 18.55 -14.48
N LEU A 101 23.57 19.40 -15.17
CA LEU A 101 24.10 20.45 -16.02
C LEU A 101 24.84 21.52 -15.20
N ALA A 102 24.27 21.92 -14.06
CA ALA A 102 24.92 22.86 -13.14
C ALA A 102 26.30 22.34 -12.69
N TRP A 103 26.41 21.07 -12.30
CA TRP A 103 27.69 20.44 -11.96
C TRP A 103 28.66 20.45 -13.14
N GLY A 104 28.18 19.97 -14.32
CA GLY A 104 29.04 19.92 -15.53
C GLY A 104 29.61 21.29 -15.93
N LEU A 105 28.76 22.32 -15.92
CA LEU A 105 29.18 23.70 -16.25
C LEU A 105 30.09 24.32 -15.16
N CYS A 106 29.79 24.11 -13.88
CA CYS A 106 30.65 24.56 -12.78
C CYS A 106 32.01 23.87 -12.83
N SER A 107 32.07 22.58 -13.10
CA SER A 107 33.31 21.83 -13.29
C SER A 107 34.10 22.32 -14.50
N ALA A 108 33.42 22.58 -15.62
CA ALA A 108 34.05 23.15 -16.82
C ALA A 108 34.65 24.54 -16.55
N GLN A 109 33.92 25.39 -15.82
CA GLN A 109 34.42 26.73 -15.42
C GLN A 109 35.67 26.64 -14.52
N LEU A 110 35.69 25.72 -13.54
CA LEU A 110 36.87 25.48 -12.70
C LEU A 110 38.06 25.03 -13.55
N ILE A 111 37.86 24.14 -14.53
CA ILE A 111 38.91 23.62 -15.42
C ILE A 111 39.45 24.74 -16.32
N MET A 112 38.60 25.60 -16.87
CA MET A 112 38.98 26.67 -17.81
C MET A 112 39.65 27.86 -17.11
N THR A 113 39.51 28.00 -15.81
CA THR A 113 40.09 29.13 -15.07
C THR A 113 41.48 28.78 -14.56
N ALA A 114 42.49 29.45 -15.08
CA ALA A 114 43.93 29.18 -14.80
C ALA A 114 44.27 29.12 -13.30
N SER A 115 43.58 29.91 -12.47
CA SER A 115 43.81 29.93 -11.00
C SER A 115 43.34 28.67 -10.27
N PHE A 116 42.59 27.74 -10.91
CA PHE A 116 42.08 26.51 -10.30
C PHE A 116 42.74 25.22 -10.85
N GLN A 117 43.90 25.29 -11.50
CA GLN A 117 44.54 24.10 -12.08
C GLN A 117 44.81 23.00 -11.06
N ASP A 118 45.15 23.31 -9.81
CA ASP A 118 45.38 22.35 -8.74
C ASP A 118 44.07 21.63 -8.26
N ALA A 119 42.90 22.14 -8.66
CA ALA A 119 41.61 21.58 -8.33
C ALA A 119 41.05 20.62 -9.41
N ILE A 120 41.69 20.53 -10.61
CA ILE A 120 41.20 19.74 -11.74
C ILE A 120 41.01 18.29 -11.35
N ALA A 121 42.06 17.64 -10.81
CA ALA A 121 41.98 16.21 -10.45
C ALA A 121 40.90 15.92 -9.40
N SER A 122 40.78 16.75 -8.36
CA SER A 122 39.76 16.59 -7.32
C SER A 122 38.34 16.80 -7.88
N THR A 123 38.16 17.75 -8.81
CA THR A 123 36.89 18.00 -9.49
C THR A 123 36.44 16.79 -10.35
N MET A 124 37.38 16.18 -11.07
CA MET A 124 37.12 15.00 -11.90
C MET A 124 36.76 13.78 -11.06
N ILE A 125 37.48 13.56 -9.93
CA ILE A 125 37.16 12.45 -8.97
C ILE A 125 35.79 12.66 -8.35
N ALA A 126 35.47 13.89 -7.93
CA ALA A 126 34.16 14.22 -7.38
C ALA A 126 33.03 13.98 -8.38
N GLY A 127 33.22 14.35 -9.66
CA GLY A 127 32.30 14.07 -10.74
C GLY A 127 32.09 12.57 -10.97
N ALA A 128 33.15 11.77 -10.97
CA ALA A 128 33.07 10.32 -11.09
C ALA A 128 32.30 9.68 -9.92
N GLY A 129 32.52 10.15 -8.69
CA GLY A 129 31.75 9.70 -7.50
C GLY A 129 30.26 10.01 -7.60
N LEU A 130 29.91 11.21 -8.09
CA LEU A 130 28.51 11.58 -8.33
C LEU A 130 27.86 10.72 -9.43
N CYS A 131 28.59 10.38 -10.49
CA CYS A 131 28.11 9.51 -11.55
C CYS A 131 27.80 8.10 -11.01
N ALA A 132 28.65 7.54 -10.15
CA ALA A 132 28.42 6.26 -9.49
C ALA A 132 27.18 6.31 -8.57
N GLY A 133 27.02 7.36 -7.76
CA GLY A 133 25.81 7.58 -6.95
C GLY A 133 24.54 7.76 -7.77
N GLY A 134 24.66 8.46 -8.92
CA GLY A 134 23.57 8.62 -9.88
C GLY A 134 23.13 7.29 -10.49
N LEU A 135 24.05 6.38 -10.79
CA LEU A 135 23.74 5.03 -11.26
C LEU A 135 22.86 4.30 -10.24
N ALA A 136 23.26 4.28 -8.96
CA ALA A 136 22.49 3.60 -7.90
C ALA A 136 21.04 4.09 -7.80
N SER A 137 20.83 5.40 -8.02
CA SER A 137 19.51 6.03 -7.89
C SER A 137 18.66 5.95 -9.17
N LEU A 138 19.27 6.09 -10.36
CA LEU A 138 18.57 6.32 -11.62
C LEU A 138 18.64 5.15 -12.60
N ALA A 139 19.38 4.07 -12.28
CA ALA A 139 19.55 2.90 -13.15
C ALA A 139 18.22 2.26 -13.65
N PRO A 140 17.12 2.22 -12.88
CA PRO A 140 15.86 1.67 -13.36
C PRO A 140 15.31 2.38 -14.61
N SER A 141 15.67 3.66 -14.84
CA SER A 141 15.24 4.42 -16.02
C SER A 141 16.43 4.91 -16.86
N ARG A 142 16.62 4.30 -18.04
CA ARG A 142 17.66 4.74 -18.98
C ARG A 142 17.54 6.22 -19.35
N ARG A 143 16.31 6.73 -19.48
CA ARG A 143 16.06 8.14 -19.80
C ARG A 143 16.63 9.06 -18.72
N PHE A 144 16.35 8.77 -17.46
CA PHE A 144 16.86 9.57 -16.32
C PHE A 144 18.37 9.45 -16.20
N LEU A 145 18.93 8.26 -16.37
CA LEU A 145 20.37 8.04 -16.27
C LEU A 145 21.14 8.78 -17.36
N ILE A 146 20.71 8.73 -18.63
CA ILE A 146 21.35 9.47 -19.71
C ILE A 146 21.25 10.98 -19.49
N CYS A 147 20.07 11.47 -19.13
CA CYS A 147 19.84 12.88 -18.84
C CYS A 147 20.62 13.38 -17.59
N PHE A 148 21.12 12.47 -16.76
CA PHE A 148 22.03 12.79 -15.67
C PHE A 148 23.51 12.75 -16.09
N LEU A 149 23.96 11.65 -16.72
CA LEU A 149 25.37 11.42 -17.03
C LEU A 149 25.91 12.37 -18.11
N VAL A 150 25.13 12.59 -19.17
CA VAL A 150 25.59 13.39 -20.32
C VAL A 150 25.83 14.85 -19.97
N PRO A 151 24.87 15.59 -19.35
CA PRO A 151 25.11 16.97 -18.97
C PRO A 151 26.18 17.13 -17.88
N MET A 152 26.42 16.08 -17.10
CA MET A 152 27.40 16.11 -16.00
C MET A 152 28.83 15.94 -16.52
N LEU A 153 29.07 15.03 -17.48
CA LEU A 153 30.42 14.66 -17.94
C LEU A 153 30.89 15.44 -19.18
N ILE A 154 30.01 15.72 -20.12
CA ILE A 154 30.41 16.31 -21.40
C ILE A 154 31.00 17.71 -21.26
N PRO A 155 30.41 18.67 -20.48
CA PRO A 155 31.00 20.03 -20.38
C PRO A 155 32.40 20.01 -19.80
N SER A 156 32.67 19.23 -18.76
CA SER A 156 33.99 19.12 -18.16
C SER A 156 35.00 18.43 -19.09
N SER A 157 34.58 17.43 -19.87
CA SER A 157 35.43 16.75 -20.84
C SER A 157 35.82 17.67 -22.00
N ILE A 158 34.91 18.52 -22.47
CA ILE A 158 35.22 19.55 -23.48
C ILE A 158 36.17 20.59 -22.91
N ALA A 159 35.92 21.09 -21.71
CA ALA A 159 36.75 22.13 -21.08
C ALA A 159 38.20 21.67 -20.93
N ILE A 160 38.48 20.45 -20.49
CA ILE A 160 39.83 19.95 -20.29
C ILE A 160 40.58 19.75 -21.62
N LEU A 161 39.89 19.42 -22.71
CA LEU A 161 40.48 19.35 -24.03
C LEU A 161 40.84 20.74 -24.57
N LEU A 162 39.98 21.74 -24.33
CA LEU A 162 40.23 23.14 -24.77
C LEU A 162 41.41 23.80 -24.04
N VAL A 163 41.60 23.49 -22.75
CA VAL A 163 42.72 24.03 -21.94
C VAL A 163 44.07 23.42 -22.37
N GLY A 164 44.08 22.29 -23.08
CA GLY A 164 45.29 21.64 -23.53
C GLY A 164 46.19 21.10 -22.40
N HIS A 165 45.55 20.70 -21.29
CA HIS A 165 46.28 20.11 -20.16
C HIS A 165 47.03 18.84 -20.62
N PRO A 166 48.25 18.53 -20.12
CA PRO A 166 49.06 17.39 -20.55
C PRO A 166 48.34 16.04 -20.55
N PHE A 167 47.39 15.87 -19.64
CA PHE A 167 46.57 14.64 -19.53
C PHE A 167 45.13 14.78 -20.07
N SER A 168 44.86 15.81 -20.87
CA SER A 168 43.48 16.10 -21.36
C SER A 168 42.88 14.95 -22.14
N ALA A 169 43.63 14.29 -23.01
CA ALA A 169 43.16 13.13 -23.76
C ALA A 169 42.81 11.93 -22.86
N SER A 170 43.65 11.71 -21.82
CA SER A 170 43.40 10.62 -20.85
C SER A 170 42.14 10.85 -20.02
N TYR A 171 41.91 12.11 -19.58
CA TYR A 171 40.71 12.48 -18.84
C TYR A 171 39.44 12.35 -19.70
N ALA A 172 39.48 12.79 -20.96
CA ALA A 172 38.39 12.67 -21.89
C ALA A 172 38.05 11.19 -22.20
N ALA A 173 39.09 10.37 -22.41
CA ALA A 173 38.93 8.94 -22.63
C ALA A 173 38.33 8.24 -21.40
N LEU A 174 38.80 8.57 -20.19
CA LEU A 174 38.29 8.02 -18.94
C LEU A 174 36.82 8.41 -18.69
N SER A 175 36.46 9.67 -19.01
CA SER A 175 35.07 10.12 -18.93
C SER A 175 34.16 9.37 -19.91
N GLY A 176 34.64 9.11 -21.14
CA GLY A 176 33.93 8.29 -22.13
C GLY A 176 33.77 6.85 -21.68
N LEU A 177 34.81 6.22 -21.13
CA LEU A 177 34.77 4.87 -20.56
C LEU A 177 33.80 4.80 -19.38
N LEU A 178 33.82 5.80 -18.50
CA LEU A 178 32.89 5.90 -17.37
C LEU A 178 31.44 5.97 -17.86
N LEU A 179 31.15 6.83 -18.83
CA LEU A 179 29.82 6.96 -19.42
C LEU A 179 29.34 5.64 -20.03
N CYS A 180 30.15 5.00 -20.87
CA CYS A 180 29.83 3.72 -21.50
C CYS A 180 29.68 2.58 -20.47
N GLY A 181 30.58 2.52 -19.49
CA GLY A 181 30.57 1.51 -18.43
C GLY A 181 29.33 1.60 -17.54
N LEU A 182 29.02 2.81 -17.05
CA LEU A 182 27.83 3.04 -16.22
C LEU A 182 26.53 2.79 -16.99
N TYR A 183 26.47 3.17 -18.27
CA TYR A 183 25.33 2.86 -19.14
C TYR A 183 25.17 1.35 -19.34
N GLY A 184 26.27 0.61 -19.55
CA GLY A 184 26.26 -0.85 -19.69
C GLY A 184 25.77 -1.55 -18.42
N ILE A 185 26.33 -1.18 -17.25
CA ILE A 185 25.97 -1.73 -15.93
C ILE A 185 24.50 -1.44 -15.62
N SER A 186 23.98 -0.27 -16.02
CA SER A 186 22.59 0.09 -15.79
C SER A 186 21.60 -0.92 -16.42
N GLY A 187 22.01 -1.62 -17.49
CA GLY A 187 21.19 -2.64 -18.13
C GLY A 187 20.91 -3.83 -17.22
N ILE A 188 21.89 -4.25 -16.44
CA ILE A 188 21.78 -5.35 -15.46
C ILE A 188 20.85 -4.93 -14.30
N GLN A 189 21.17 -3.80 -13.66
CA GLN A 189 20.37 -3.28 -12.54
C GLN A 189 18.92 -3.01 -12.93
N ARG A 190 18.68 -2.52 -14.14
CA ARG A 190 17.34 -2.32 -14.65
C ARG A 190 16.59 -3.64 -14.80
N ARG A 191 17.25 -4.68 -15.34
CA ARG A 191 16.65 -6.00 -15.46
C ARG A 191 16.28 -6.58 -14.11
N GLU A 192 17.19 -6.51 -13.14
CA GLU A 192 16.94 -6.96 -11.77
C GLU A 192 15.77 -6.22 -11.12
N TYR A 193 15.70 -4.89 -11.28
CA TYR A 193 14.61 -4.07 -10.77
C TYR A 193 13.24 -4.52 -11.31
N PHE A 194 13.11 -4.69 -12.63
CA PHE A 194 11.82 -5.06 -13.23
C PHE A 194 11.46 -6.53 -12.97
N ASN A 195 12.43 -7.44 -12.89
CA ASN A 195 12.16 -8.82 -12.50
C ASN A 195 11.67 -8.91 -11.04
N ALA A 196 12.26 -8.15 -10.13
CA ALA A 196 11.80 -8.08 -8.74
C ALA A 196 10.37 -7.53 -8.63
N LEU A 197 10.06 -6.49 -9.41
CA LEU A 197 8.74 -5.88 -9.44
C LEU A 197 7.68 -6.85 -10.00
N GLU A 198 7.99 -7.55 -11.10
CA GLU A 198 7.09 -8.57 -11.69
C GLU A 198 6.83 -9.71 -10.72
N SER A 199 7.89 -10.25 -10.07
CA SER A 199 7.74 -11.30 -9.07
C SER A 199 6.88 -10.87 -7.87
N GLN A 200 6.97 -9.61 -7.47
CA GLN A 200 6.12 -9.07 -6.40
C GLN A 200 4.64 -9.09 -6.81
N TYR A 201 4.31 -8.63 -8.02
CA TYR A 201 2.93 -8.64 -8.52
C TYR A 201 2.37 -10.06 -8.70
N GLU A 202 3.18 -10.99 -9.20
CA GLU A 202 2.77 -12.38 -9.30
C GLU A 202 2.51 -13.02 -7.93
N LEU A 203 3.31 -12.67 -6.93
CA LEU A 203 3.10 -13.16 -5.55
C LEU A 203 1.82 -12.59 -4.94
N GLU A 204 1.53 -11.30 -5.15
CA GLU A 204 0.28 -10.67 -4.72
C GLU A 204 -0.92 -11.35 -5.40
N GLU A 205 -0.89 -11.53 -6.72
CA GLU A 205 -1.97 -12.21 -7.46
C GLU A 205 -2.20 -13.65 -6.97
N LYS A 206 -1.12 -14.42 -6.74
CA LYS A 206 -1.22 -15.79 -6.19
C LYS A 206 -1.75 -15.81 -4.76
N SER A 207 -1.33 -14.83 -3.94
CA SER A 207 -1.84 -14.69 -2.57
C SER A 207 -3.34 -14.42 -2.56
N ASP A 208 -3.81 -13.54 -3.44
CA ASP A 208 -5.23 -13.24 -3.58
C ASP A 208 -6.03 -14.46 -4.07
N GLN A 209 -5.49 -15.21 -5.06
CA GLN A 209 -6.10 -16.46 -5.53
C GLN A 209 -6.19 -17.51 -4.41
N LEU A 210 -5.14 -17.65 -3.58
CA LEU A 210 -5.16 -18.56 -2.43
C LEU A 210 -6.16 -18.10 -1.36
N ALA A 211 -6.24 -16.79 -1.09
CA ALA A 211 -7.24 -16.22 -0.20
C ALA A 211 -8.67 -16.46 -0.73
N GLU A 212 -8.84 -16.42 -2.06
CA GLU A 212 -10.10 -16.75 -2.71
C GLU A 212 -10.50 -18.21 -2.57
N LEU A 213 -9.58 -19.13 -2.57
CA LEU A 213 -9.86 -20.57 -2.37
C LEU A 213 -10.14 -20.93 -0.91
N ASN A 214 -9.73 -20.07 0.03
CA ASN A 214 -9.96 -20.30 1.45
C ASN A 214 -11.43 -20.07 1.81
N THR A 215 -12.10 -21.11 2.28
CA THR A 215 -13.51 -21.08 2.71
C THR A 215 -13.68 -20.81 4.20
N LEU A 216 -12.59 -20.69 4.94
CA LEU A 216 -12.60 -20.51 6.38
C LEU A 216 -12.10 -19.14 6.79
N ASP A 217 -12.63 -18.61 7.88
CA ASP A 217 -12.08 -17.47 8.59
C ASP A 217 -10.82 -17.92 9.38
N PRO A 218 -9.66 -17.29 9.21
CA PRO A 218 -8.40 -17.76 9.78
C PRO A 218 -8.36 -17.66 11.31
N LEU A 219 -9.12 -16.75 11.92
CA LEU A 219 -9.12 -16.56 13.37
C LEU A 219 -10.02 -17.58 14.07
N THR A 220 -11.23 -17.79 13.55
CA THR A 220 -12.29 -18.57 14.20
C THR A 220 -12.42 -19.99 13.66
N GLY A 221 -11.89 -20.27 12.47
CA GLY A 221 -12.06 -21.55 11.79
C GLY A 221 -13.53 -21.88 11.46
N LEU A 222 -14.41 -20.88 11.43
CA LEU A 222 -15.74 -20.95 10.85
C LEU A 222 -15.68 -20.69 9.35
N LYS A 223 -16.78 -20.85 8.63
CA LYS A 223 -16.85 -20.41 7.25
C LYS A 223 -16.71 -18.89 7.17
N ASN A 224 -16.06 -18.40 6.11
CA ASN A 224 -15.96 -16.96 5.87
C ASN A 224 -17.21 -16.43 5.17
N LYS A 225 -17.33 -15.10 5.08
CA LYS A 225 -18.46 -14.41 4.46
C LYS A 225 -18.73 -14.89 3.04
N ARG A 226 -17.70 -15.05 2.20
CA ARG A 226 -17.87 -15.45 0.80
C ARG A 226 -18.51 -16.83 0.70
N PHE A 227 -17.98 -17.81 1.42
CA PHE A 227 -18.58 -19.14 1.46
C PHE A 227 -20.03 -19.10 1.95
N PHE A 228 -20.31 -18.27 2.95
CA PHE A 228 -21.66 -18.10 3.48
C PHE A 228 -22.62 -17.55 2.42
N ASP A 229 -22.23 -16.52 1.68
CA ASP A 229 -23.07 -15.89 0.66
C ASP A 229 -23.41 -16.87 -0.49
N GLU A 230 -22.39 -17.63 -0.94
CA GLU A 230 -22.57 -18.69 -1.95
C GLU A 230 -23.52 -19.79 -1.41
N LYS A 231 -23.25 -20.28 -0.21
CA LYS A 231 -24.03 -21.37 0.42
C LYS A 231 -25.46 -20.97 0.73
N MET A 232 -25.68 -19.73 1.16
CA MET A 232 -27.00 -19.18 1.41
C MET A 232 -27.85 -19.20 0.14
N THR A 233 -27.27 -18.82 -1.00
CA THR A 233 -27.95 -18.85 -2.30
C THR A 233 -28.31 -20.30 -2.70
N ASP A 234 -27.37 -21.23 -2.53
CA ASP A 234 -27.59 -22.65 -2.87
C ASP A 234 -28.69 -23.30 -2.02
N GLU A 235 -28.63 -23.09 -0.70
CA GLU A 235 -29.63 -23.67 0.23
C GLU A 235 -31.00 -22.99 0.08
N PHE A 236 -31.04 -21.70 -0.27
CA PHE A 236 -32.27 -21.00 -0.59
C PHE A 236 -32.94 -21.60 -1.82
N ASN A 237 -32.22 -21.83 -2.92
CA ASN A 237 -32.69 -22.47 -4.12
C ASN A 237 -33.10 -23.94 -3.86
N ARG A 238 -32.42 -24.64 -2.94
CA ARG A 238 -32.82 -25.96 -2.50
C ARG A 238 -34.15 -25.92 -1.76
N ALA A 239 -34.33 -24.96 -0.83
CA ALA A 239 -35.55 -24.80 -0.06
C ALA A 239 -36.80 -24.52 -0.94
N ILE A 240 -36.61 -23.76 -2.04
CA ILE A 240 -37.66 -23.58 -3.07
C ILE A 240 -38.10 -24.96 -3.67
N ARG A 241 -37.12 -25.75 -4.14
CA ARG A 241 -37.41 -27.05 -4.78
C ARG A 241 -38.04 -28.03 -3.82
N ASP A 242 -37.60 -28.05 -2.56
CA ASP A 242 -38.03 -28.99 -1.54
C ASP A 242 -39.29 -28.51 -0.79
N ASN A 243 -39.79 -27.28 -1.12
CA ASN A 243 -40.90 -26.61 -0.44
C ASN A 243 -40.72 -26.64 1.09
N SER A 244 -39.52 -26.32 1.54
CA SER A 244 -39.10 -26.40 2.95
C SER A 244 -38.70 -25.02 3.50
N PRO A 245 -38.85 -24.78 4.82
CA PRO A 245 -38.43 -23.54 5.43
C PRO A 245 -36.91 -23.43 5.45
N ILE A 246 -36.43 -22.22 5.42
CA ILE A 246 -35.01 -21.86 5.67
C ILE A 246 -34.95 -20.72 6.67
N SER A 247 -34.15 -20.91 7.72
CA SER A 247 -33.94 -19.89 8.78
C SER A 247 -32.53 -19.38 8.76
N LEU A 248 -32.39 -18.11 9.11
CA LEU A 248 -31.12 -17.42 9.30
C LEU A 248 -31.10 -16.75 10.67
N ILE A 249 -30.00 -16.93 11.40
CA ILE A 249 -29.69 -16.21 12.63
C ILE A 249 -28.47 -15.34 12.36
N LEU A 250 -28.60 -14.04 12.44
CA LEU A 250 -27.48 -13.09 12.47
C LEU A 250 -27.17 -12.74 13.91
N ILE A 251 -25.91 -12.67 14.25
CA ILE A 251 -25.41 -12.51 15.61
C ILE A 251 -24.32 -11.45 15.61
N ASP A 252 -24.37 -10.58 16.63
CA ASP A 252 -23.36 -9.54 16.81
C ASP A 252 -22.98 -9.47 18.30
N LEU A 253 -21.68 -9.45 18.60
CA LEU A 253 -21.18 -9.35 19.97
C LEU A 253 -21.38 -7.94 20.50
N ASP A 254 -22.15 -7.81 21.58
CA ASP A 254 -22.49 -6.53 22.16
C ASP A 254 -21.24 -5.82 22.72
N HIS A 255 -21.08 -4.54 22.34
CA HIS A 255 -20.00 -3.69 22.83
C HIS A 255 -18.58 -4.22 22.54
N PHE A 256 -18.39 -5.04 21.53
CA PHE A 256 -17.09 -5.65 21.21
C PHE A 256 -15.96 -4.63 21.02
N LYS A 257 -16.27 -3.47 20.42
CA LYS A 257 -15.30 -2.38 20.32
C LYS A 257 -14.78 -1.92 21.69
N LYS A 258 -15.64 -1.87 22.73
CA LYS A 258 -15.20 -1.51 24.08
C LYS A 258 -14.27 -2.57 24.68
N VAL A 259 -14.49 -3.84 24.38
CA VAL A 259 -13.57 -4.92 24.79
C VAL A 259 -12.18 -4.70 24.17
N ASN A 260 -12.10 -4.43 22.87
CA ASN A 260 -10.85 -4.12 22.20
C ASN A 260 -10.18 -2.86 22.76
N ASP A 261 -10.94 -1.79 22.99
CA ASP A 261 -10.41 -0.51 23.47
C ASP A 261 -9.88 -0.60 24.91
N LEU A 262 -10.47 -1.46 25.75
CA LEU A 262 -10.09 -1.62 27.17
C LEU A 262 -9.04 -2.71 27.40
N HIS A 263 -9.13 -3.84 26.69
CA HIS A 263 -8.33 -5.04 26.97
C HIS A 263 -7.38 -5.41 25.81
N GLY A 264 -7.42 -4.64 24.71
CA GLY A 264 -6.59 -4.88 23.54
C GLY A 264 -7.14 -5.94 22.60
N HIS A 265 -6.61 -5.95 21.38
CA HIS A 265 -7.07 -6.84 20.29
C HIS A 265 -6.85 -8.33 20.57
N LEU A 266 -5.83 -8.70 21.35
CA LEU A 266 -5.59 -10.11 21.67
C LEU A 266 -6.73 -10.71 22.49
N VAL A 267 -7.29 -9.95 23.46
CA VAL A 267 -8.45 -10.37 24.24
C VAL A 267 -9.70 -10.40 23.37
N GLY A 268 -9.87 -9.43 22.48
CA GLY A 268 -10.94 -9.46 21.49
C GLY A 268 -10.88 -10.69 20.60
N ASP A 269 -9.70 -11.09 20.13
CA ASP A 269 -9.51 -12.31 19.33
C ASP A 269 -9.92 -13.58 20.12
N GLU A 270 -9.60 -13.67 21.40
CA GLU A 270 -10.08 -14.78 22.25
C GLU A 270 -11.60 -14.76 22.40
N CYS A 271 -12.23 -13.58 22.55
CA CYS A 271 -13.69 -13.47 22.54
C CYS A 271 -14.31 -14.05 21.26
N LEU A 272 -13.75 -13.74 20.09
CA LEU A 272 -14.21 -14.27 18.81
C LEU A 272 -14.00 -15.78 18.69
N LYS A 273 -12.91 -16.32 19.21
CA LYS A 273 -12.64 -17.76 19.25
C LYS A 273 -13.63 -18.49 20.17
N GLU A 274 -13.89 -17.95 21.39
CA GLU A 274 -14.88 -18.54 22.30
C GLU A 274 -16.29 -18.51 21.71
N MET A 275 -16.68 -17.40 21.07
CA MET A 275 -17.92 -17.32 20.32
C MET A 275 -18.01 -18.44 19.25
N SER A 276 -16.94 -18.66 18.51
CA SER A 276 -16.91 -19.72 17.51
C SER A 276 -17.04 -21.14 18.09
N ARG A 277 -16.43 -21.37 19.27
CA ARG A 277 -16.59 -22.63 20.02
C ARG A 277 -18.03 -22.85 20.48
N ALA A 278 -18.67 -21.79 21.00
CA ALA A 278 -20.08 -21.84 21.38
C ALA A 278 -21.00 -22.18 20.20
N LEU A 279 -20.76 -21.58 19.04
CA LEU A 279 -21.50 -21.88 17.82
C LEU A 279 -21.33 -23.35 17.39
N LYS A 280 -20.09 -23.84 17.33
CA LYS A 280 -19.79 -25.23 16.95
C LYS A 280 -20.41 -26.24 17.91
N ALA A 281 -20.41 -25.93 19.21
CA ALA A 281 -21.04 -26.80 20.23
C ALA A 281 -22.56 -26.83 20.11
N LYS A 282 -23.18 -25.72 19.68
CA LYS A 282 -24.64 -25.60 19.61
C LYS A 282 -25.24 -26.14 18.31
N PHE A 283 -24.58 -25.86 17.17
CA PHE A 283 -25.03 -26.22 15.84
C PHE A 283 -24.11 -27.30 15.27
N ASN A 284 -24.53 -28.55 15.31
CA ASN A 284 -23.71 -29.69 14.93
C ASN A 284 -24.29 -30.52 13.77
N ARG A 285 -25.41 -30.06 13.16
CA ARG A 285 -26.00 -30.73 12.00
C ARG A 285 -25.09 -30.47 10.78
N ALA A 286 -24.86 -31.50 9.99
CA ALA A 286 -23.98 -31.40 8.80
C ALA A 286 -24.49 -30.39 7.75
N ILE A 287 -25.80 -30.08 7.77
CA ILE A 287 -26.43 -29.12 6.86
C ILE A 287 -26.43 -27.68 7.38
N ASP A 288 -26.16 -27.48 8.68
CA ASP A 288 -26.08 -26.13 9.24
C ASP A 288 -24.79 -25.45 8.78
N THR A 289 -24.87 -24.16 8.42
CA THR A 289 -23.72 -23.41 8.00
C THR A 289 -23.42 -22.33 9.04
N LEU A 290 -22.22 -22.39 9.61
CA LEU A 290 -21.72 -21.45 10.61
C LEU A 290 -20.65 -20.59 9.97
N ALA A 291 -20.83 -19.28 10.02
CA ALA A 291 -19.90 -18.35 9.38
C ALA A 291 -19.59 -17.12 10.25
N ARG A 292 -18.41 -16.55 10.05
CA ARG A 292 -18.10 -15.20 10.46
C ARG A 292 -18.27 -14.29 9.25
N VAL A 293 -19.21 -13.36 9.31
CA VAL A 293 -19.61 -12.51 8.18
C VAL A 293 -19.11 -11.06 8.28
N GLY A 294 -18.59 -10.69 9.46
CA GLY A 294 -18.02 -9.37 9.73
C GLY A 294 -16.95 -9.43 10.82
N GLY A 295 -16.54 -8.30 11.33
CA GLY A 295 -15.55 -8.21 12.43
C GLY A 295 -16.00 -8.97 13.66
N GLU A 296 -17.14 -8.59 14.21
CA GLU A 296 -17.82 -9.18 15.37
C GLU A 296 -19.14 -9.85 15.04
N GLU A 297 -19.43 -10.02 13.75
CA GLU A 297 -20.69 -10.54 13.23
C GLU A 297 -20.57 -11.99 12.77
N PHE A 298 -21.53 -12.80 13.18
CA PHE A 298 -21.63 -14.21 12.84
C PHE A 298 -23.00 -14.51 12.24
N ALA A 299 -23.05 -15.56 11.41
CA ALA A 299 -24.27 -16.03 10.80
C ALA A 299 -24.42 -17.55 10.95
N VAL A 300 -25.64 -17.98 11.18
CA VAL A 300 -26.03 -19.38 11.23
C VAL A 300 -27.19 -19.62 10.26
N LEU A 301 -26.93 -20.34 9.19
CA LEU A 301 -27.95 -20.75 8.21
C LEU A 301 -28.46 -22.12 8.58
N LEU A 302 -29.78 -22.25 8.71
CA LEU A 302 -30.48 -23.44 9.21
C LEU A 302 -31.51 -23.90 8.19
N PRO A 303 -31.14 -24.77 7.24
CA PRO A 303 -32.11 -25.40 6.33
C PRO A 303 -33.11 -26.28 7.08
N THR A 304 -34.35 -26.28 6.60
CA THR A 304 -35.47 -27.11 7.12
C THR A 304 -35.88 -26.81 8.58
N ILE A 305 -35.50 -25.69 9.13
CA ILE A 305 -35.85 -25.24 10.49
C ILE A 305 -36.94 -24.17 10.40
N HIS A 306 -37.99 -24.34 11.19
CA HIS A 306 -39.09 -23.38 11.32
C HIS A 306 -38.73 -22.24 12.29
N GLN A 307 -39.49 -21.14 12.17
CA GLN A 307 -39.27 -19.90 12.94
C GLN A 307 -39.16 -20.12 14.45
N ASP A 308 -40.09 -20.86 15.05
CA ASP A 308 -40.13 -21.06 16.51
C ASP A 308 -38.93 -21.90 16.99
N GLN A 309 -38.51 -22.86 16.17
CA GLN A 309 -37.34 -23.69 16.45
C GLN A 309 -36.06 -22.83 16.35
N ALA A 310 -35.96 -21.99 15.31
CA ALA A 310 -34.84 -21.07 15.13
C ALA A 310 -34.73 -20.06 16.29
N MET A 311 -35.87 -19.50 16.72
CA MET A 311 -35.93 -18.62 17.89
C MET A 311 -35.48 -19.33 19.19
N ALA A 312 -35.94 -20.56 19.42
CA ALA A 312 -35.52 -21.33 20.58
C ALA A 312 -34.01 -21.67 20.58
N LEU A 313 -33.45 -21.97 19.38
CA LEU A 313 -32.03 -22.23 19.20
C LEU A 313 -31.22 -20.97 19.43
N ALA A 314 -31.66 -19.82 18.92
CA ALA A 314 -31.02 -18.51 19.11
C ALA A 314 -31.02 -18.10 20.58
N ASP A 315 -32.11 -18.24 21.32
CA ASP A 315 -32.16 -17.91 22.75
C ASP A 315 -31.28 -18.83 23.61
N LYS A 316 -31.22 -20.11 23.30
CA LYS A 316 -30.31 -21.05 23.95
C LYS A 316 -28.84 -20.66 23.69
N LEU A 317 -28.50 -20.25 22.47
CA LEU A 317 -27.15 -19.77 22.14
C LEU A 317 -26.85 -18.48 22.89
N ARG A 318 -27.78 -17.51 22.90
CA ARG A 318 -27.62 -16.25 23.64
C ARG A 318 -27.27 -16.50 25.11
N LYS A 319 -28.04 -17.37 25.78
CA LYS A 319 -27.81 -17.76 27.18
C LYS A 319 -26.46 -18.46 27.38
N GLN A 320 -26.01 -19.24 26.43
CA GLN A 320 -24.69 -19.87 26.46
C GLN A 320 -23.57 -18.83 26.32
N ILE A 321 -23.71 -17.84 25.41
CA ILE A 321 -22.75 -16.76 25.25
C ILE A 321 -22.66 -15.91 26.53
N GLU A 322 -23.79 -15.59 27.15
CA GLU A 322 -23.86 -14.82 28.41
C GLU A 322 -23.12 -15.51 29.57
N GLN A 323 -22.91 -16.82 29.51
CA GLN A 323 -22.14 -17.60 30.50
C GLN A 323 -20.64 -17.66 30.19
N ILE A 324 -20.20 -17.17 29.01
CA ILE A 324 -18.79 -17.15 28.65
C ILE A 324 -18.08 -16.08 29.47
N SER A 325 -17.06 -16.50 30.20
CA SER A 325 -16.12 -15.63 30.87
C SER A 325 -14.71 -15.92 30.36
N ILE A 326 -14.01 -14.90 29.91
CA ILE A 326 -12.65 -14.99 29.39
C ILE A 326 -11.72 -14.38 30.43
N SER A 327 -10.90 -15.22 31.04
CA SER A 327 -9.94 -14.77 32.04
C SER A 327 -8.75 -14.08 31.39
N CYS A 328 -8.51 -12.84 31.79
CA CYS A 328 -7.35 -12.03 31.47
C CYS A 328 -6.45 -11.89 32.70
N GLU A 329 -5.22 -11.38 32.54
CA GLU A 329 -4.26 -11.25 33.65
C GLU A 329 -4.82 -10.49 34.85
N ASP A 330 -5.69 -9.47 34.66
CA ASP A 330 -6.21 -8.60 35.70
C ASP A 330 -7.75 -8.60 35.83
N CYS A 331 -8.49 -9.30 34.98
CA CYS A 331 -9.96 -9.29 35.00
C CYS A 331 -10.60 -10.41 34.18
N ASP A 332 -11.88 -10.67 34.42
CA ASP A 332 -12.72 -11.53 33.62
C ASP A 332 -13.59 -10.70 32.66
N VAL A 333 -13.58 -11.02 31.39
CA VAL A 333 -14.41 -10.37 30.37
C VAL A 333 -15.65 -11.23 30.11
N SER A 334 -16.82 -10.70 30.37
CA SER A 334 -18.11 -11.32 30.05
C SER A 334 -18.59 -10.88 28.67
N LEU A 335 -19.17 -11.80 27.91
CA LEU A 335 -19.72 -11.55 26.58
C LEU A 335 -21.24 -11.55 26.62
N THR A 336 -21.86 -10.67 25.86
CA THR A 336 -23.26 -10.78 25.45
C THR A 336 -23.37 -10.61 23.95
N ALA A 337 -24.48 -11.09 23.38
CA ALA A 337 -24.73 -10.96 21.96
C ALA A 337 -26.19 -10.61 21.69
N SER A 338 -26.41 -9.81 20.68
CA SER A 338 -27.72 -9.56 20.08
C SER A 338 -27.92 -10.48 18.87
N LEU A 339 -29.11 -11.06 18.72
CA LEU A 339 -29.42 -12.02 17.67
C LEU A 339 -30.70 -11.60 16.92
N GLY A 340 -30.59 -11.61 15.58
CA GLY A 340 -31.74 -11.41 14.69
C GLY A 340 -32.10 -12.69 13.95
N VAL A 341 -33.35 -13.10 14.02
CA VAL A 341 -33.83 -14.36 13.40
C VAL A 341 -34.85 -14.06 12.30
N SER A 342 -34.62 -14.60 11.12
CA SER A 342 -35.61 -14.62 10.04
C SER A 342 -35.84 -16.04 9.54
N THR A 343 -37.05 -16.31 9.08
CA THR A 343 -37.42 -17.56 8.43
C THR A 343 -38.27 -17.23 7.21
N LEU A 344 -37.98 -17.88 6.10
CA LEU A 344 -38.81 -17.83 4.91
C LEU A 344 -39.23 -19.25 4.51
N TYR A 345 -40.38 -19.32 3.90
CA TYR A 345 -40.81 -20.42 3.03
C TYR A 345 -40.62 -19.93 1.60
N PRO A 346 -39.45 -20.20 0.98
CA PRO A 346 -39.10 -19.54 -0.27
C PRO A 346 -40.05 -19.93 -1.40
N SER A 347 -40.41 -18.96 -2.22
CA SER A 347 -41.11 -19.12 -3.49
C SER A 347 -40.20 -18.57 -4.62
N GLU A 348 -40.65 -18.78 -5.87
CA GLU A 348 -39.90 -18.26 -7.03
C GLU A 348 -39.77 -16.72 -7.03
N GLU A 349 -40.65 -16.01 -6.31
CA GLU A 349 -40.65 -14.54 -6.20
C GLU A 349 -39.78 -14.04 -5.05
N SER A 350 -39.31 -14.91 -4.13
CA SER A 350 -38.49 -14.54 -2.98
C SER A 350 -36.97 -14.65 -3.30
N SER A 351 -36.13 -14.00 -2.52
CA SER A 351 -34.68 -14.02 -2.70
C SER A 351 -33.94 -14.33 -1.41
N ALA A 352 -32.72 -14.90 -1.54
CA ALA A 352 -31.84 -15.13 -0.42
C ALA A 352 -31.43 -13.80 0.27
N GLN A 353 -31.33 -12.72 -0.50
CA GLN A 353 -31.05 -11.36 0.01
C GLN A 353 -32.18 -10.85 0.92
N GLU A 354 -33.42 -11.22 0.63
CA GLU A 354 -34.57 -10.87 1.49
C GLU A 354 -34.45 -11.56 2.85
N LEU A 355 -34.11 -12.85 2.88
CA LEU A 355 -33.87 -13.60 4.13
C LEU A 355 -32.81 -12.89 4.98
N PHE A 356 -31.68 -12.49 4.37
CA PHE A 356 -30.60 -11.77 5.06
C PHE A 356 -31.08 -10.41 5.58
N LYS A 357 -31.70 -9.59 4.73
CA LYS A 357 -32.19 -8.26 5.09
C LYS A 357 -33.18 -8.32 6.26
N ARG A 358 -34.05 -9.30 6.30
CA ARG A 358 -35.02 -9.49 7.40
C ARG A 358 -34.33 -9.88 8.70
N ALA A 359 -33.32 -10.75 8.65
CA ALA A 359 -32.51 -11.09 9.82
C ALA A 359 -31.72 -9.88 10.35
N ASP A 360 -31.17 -9.05 9.47
CA ASP A 360 -30.44 -7.83 9.81
C ASP A 360 -31.34 -6.82 10.51
N LEU A 361 -32.55 -6.58 9.99
CA LEU A 361 -33.56 -5.73 10.65
C LEU A 361 -33.93 -6.25 12.04
N ALA A 362 -34.08 -7.56 12.20
CA ALA A 362 -34.34 -8.16 13.50
C ALA A 362 -33.14 -7.97 14.46
N LEU A 363 -31.92 -8.13 13.98
CA LEU A 363 -30.69 -7.88 14.75
C LEU A 363 -30.61 -6.42 15.20
N TYR A 364 -30.90 -5.48 14.29
CA TYR A 364 -30.97 -4.07 14.63
C TYR A 364 -31.99 -3.80 15.72
N GLU A 365 -33.20 -4.38 15.68
CA GLU A 365 -34.20 -4.25 16.73
C GLU A 365 -33.73 -4.85 18.08
N ALA A 366 -33.04 -5.99 18.06
CA ALA A 366 -32.44 -6.55 19.27
C ALA A 366 -31.44 -5.58 19.91
N LYS A 367 -30.59 -4.96 19.11
CA LYS A 367 -29.64 -3.94 19.59
C LYS A 367 -30.35 -2.68 20.13
N ARG A 368 -31.42 -2.22 19.47
CA ARG A 368 -32.20 -1.04 19.86
C ARG A 368 -32.97 -1.24 21.17
N LEU A 369 -33.51 -2.42 21.39
CA LEU A 369 -34.33 -2.77 22.57
C LEU A 369 -33.49 -3.10 23.82
N GLY A 370 -32.18 -2.91 23.81
CA GLY A 370 -31.32 -3.04 25.00
C GLY A 370 -30.23 -4.10 24.91
N ARG A 371 -30.06 -4.72 23.73
CA ARG A 371 -29.06 -5.77 23.50
C ARG A 371 -29.31 -7.06 24.29
N ASN A 372 -28.35 -8.00 24.24
CA ASN A 372 -28.42 -9.30 24.93
C ASN A 372 -29.79 -9.99 24.79
N GLN A 373 -30.33 -10.01 23.59
CA GLN A 373 -31.66 -10.59 23.30
C GLN A 373 -31.77 -11.10 21.87
N VAL A 374 -32.82 -11.87 21.65
CA VAL A 374 -33.21 -12.39 20.35
C VAL A 374 -34.42 -11.63 19.85
N ALA A 375 -34.35 -11.08 18.65
CA ALA A 375 -35.50 -10.50 17.98
C ALA A 375 -35.87 -11.30 16.72
N ARG A 376 -37.15 -11.31 16.42
CA ARG A 376 -37.72 -11.94 15.23
C ARG A 376 -37.95 -10.91 14.14
N ALA A 377 -37.70 -11.27 12.90
CA ALA A 377 -38.11 -10.47 11.75
C ALA A 377 -39.63 -10.24 11.74
N PRO A 378 -40.09 -9.02 11.44
CA PRO A 378 -41.52 -8.73 11.32
C PRO A 378 -42.17 -9.59 10.21
N ALA A 379 -43.47 -9.88 10.35
CA ALA A 379 -44.24 -10.56 9.32
C ALA A 379 -44.26 -9.73 8.00
N THR A 380 -44.49 -10.38 6.87
CA THR A 380 -44.41 -9.79 5.53
C THR A 380 -45.32 -8.59 5.27
N ASP A 381 -46.36 -8.40 6.10
CA ASP A 381 -47.40 -7.37 5.88
C ASP A 381 -47.06 -5.98 6.46
N ASP A 382 -46.00 -5.84 7.25
CA ASP A 382 -45.63 -4.55 7.91
C ASP A 382 -44.66 -3.64 7.14
N TYR A 383 -44.33 -3.96 5.86
CA TYR A 383 -43.29 -3.26 5.13
C TYR A 383 -43.67 -1.92 4.48
N SER A 384 -44.92 -1.43 4.64
CA SER A 384 -45.36 -0.17 4.00
C SER A 384 -44.92 1.11 4.72
N GLY A 385 -44.17 1.03 5.83
CA GLY A 385 -43.93 2.18 6.73
C GLY A 385 -42.50 2.71 6.86
N VAL A 386 -41.46 2.06 6.30
CA VAL A 386 -40.04 2.43 6.57
C VAL A 386 -39.24 2.70 5.28
N THR A 387 -39.80 3.45 4.34
CA THR A 387 -39.03 4.05 3.24
C THR A 387 -38.94 5.57 3.46
N GLY A 388 -38.02 6.01 4.34
CA GLY A 388 -37.78 7.42 4.51
C GLY A 388 -36.70 7.77 5.54
N ARG A 389 -35.48 8.00 5.05
CA ARG A 389 -34.28 8.57 5.70
C ARG A 389 -33.15 7.53 5.88
N SER A 390 -31.98 7.71 5.35
CA SER A 390 -31.21 8.87 4.98
C SER A 390 -29.98 8.44 4.18
N THR A 391 -29.84 8.96 3.01
CA THR A 391 -28.54 9.20 2.39
C THR A 391 -28.06 10.54 2.91
N SER A 392 -27.10 10.58 3.84
CA SER A 392 -26.16 11.70 3.93
C SER A 392 -25.02 11.36 4.92
N SER A 393 -23.81 11.47 4.38
CA SER A 393 -22.56 11.94 5.01
C SER A 393 -21.99 11.12 6.20
N CYS A 394 -20.90 10.48 6.07
CA CYS A 394 -19.48 10.88 6.06
C CYS A 394 -18.59 9.72 5.71
#